data_7f730936b8bc0caec4a7bb3d2073582d
#
_entry.id   7f730936b8bc0caec4a7bb3d2073582d
#
_cell.length_a   1.000
_cell.length_b   1.000
_cell.length_c   1.000
_cell.angle_alpha   90.00
_cell.angle_beta   90.00
_cell.angle_gamma   90.00
#
_symmetry.space_group_name_H-M   'P 1'
#
loop_
_entity.id
_entity.type
_entity.pdbx_description
1 polymer ?
#
loop_
_entity_poly.entity_id
_entity_poly.type
_entity_poly.pdbx_seq_one_letter_code
_entity_poly.pdbx_strand_id
1 'polypeptide(L)'
;MDWFAPLNTSLSGLEASRARLNAATNNLANADNSAPDNASVYQRQMVKLQENAEGQGVSATTVNVVGPPRIEFNPGHPDADEYGMVRFPEIDTVEEMTELMAARRAYETGIATYNEGRHMFNKTLEIGKE
;
A
#
# COMPACT_ATOMS: atom_id res chain seq x y z
N MET A 1 27.26 0.22 -18.60
CA MET A 1 26.38 1.24 -18.00
C MET A 1 24.97 0.97 -18.45
N ASP A 2 24.06 0.73 -17.51
CA ASP A 2 22.65 0.50 -17.83
C ASP A 2 21.92 1.84 -17.95
N TRP A 3 21.59 2.22 -19.18
CA TRP A 3 20.89 3.47 -19.50
C TRP A 3 19.43 3.47 -18.98
N PHE A 4 18.87 2.29 -18.72
CA PHE A 4 17.51 2.14 -18.23
C PHE A 4 17.42 2.08 -16.71
N ALA A 5 18.54 2.00 -16.00
CA ALA A 5 18.55 1.89 -14.55
C ALA A 5 17.76 3.00 -13.84
N PRO A 6 17.88 4.30 -14.23
CA PRO A 6 17.07 5.35 -13.58
C PRO A 6 15.56 5.18 -13.81
N LEU A 7 15.16 4.73 -15.00
CA LEU A 7 13.75 4.47 -15.32
C LEU A 7 13.22 3.26 -14.53
N ASN A 8 14.01 2.20 -14.43
CA ASN A 8 13.65 1.02 -13.66
C ASN A 8 13.54 1.34 -12.16
N THR A 9 14.44 2.15 -11.63
CA THR A 9 14.38 2.64 -10.24
C THR A 9 13.11 3.45 -10.01
N SER A 10 12.78 4.37 -10.92
CA SER A 10 11.55 5.16 -10.85
C SER A 10 10.30 4.29 -10.92
N LEU A 11 10.29 3.29 -11.79
CA LEU A 11 9.18 2.32 -11.91
C LEU A 11 8.99 1.52 -10.63
N SER A 12 10.07 1.07 -10.00
CA SER A 12 9.99 0.35 -8.71
C SER A 12 9.38 1.21 -7.60
N GLY A 13 9.69 2.51 -7.59
CA GLY A 13 9.05 3.47 -6.67
C GLY A 13 7.56 3.65 -6.92
N LEU A 14 7.13 3.64 -8.18
CA LEU A 14 5.72 3.65 -8.56
C LEU A 14 4.99 2.39 -8.09
N GLU A 15 5.57 1.22 -8.28
CA GLU A 15 5.02 -0.05 -7.80
C GLU A 15 4.89 -0.07 -6.28
N ALA A 16 5.89 0.45 -5.57
CA ALA A 16 5.84 0.59 -4.11
C ALA A 16 4.70 1.50 -3.65
N SER A 17 4.53 2.66 -4.30
CA SER A 17 3.41 3.58 -3.99
C SER A 17 2.05 2.97 -4.30
N ARG A 18 1.95 2.21 -5.38
CA ARG A 18 0.74 1.47 -5.73
C ARG A 18 0.41 0.39 -4.69
N ALA A 19 1.40 -0.34 -4.21
CA ALA A 19 1.20 -1.32 -3.14
C ALA A 19 0.69 -0.67 -1.85
N ARG A 20 1.24 0.49 -1.48
CA ARG A 20 0.77 1.28 -0.34
C ARG A 20 -0.68 1.76 -0.52
N LEU A 21 -1.03 2.26 -1.70
CA LEU A 21 -2.40 2.64 -2.06
C LEU A 21 -3.36 1.47 -1.88
N ASN A 22 -3.02 0.31 -2.42
CA ASN A 22 -3.84 -0.89 -2.35
C ASN A 22 -4.03 -1.36 -0.90
N ALA A 23 -2.96 -1.38 -0.10
CA ALA A 23 -3.03 -1.77 1.30
C ALA A 23 -3.93 -0.83 2.11
N ALA A 24 -3.76 0.48 1.98
CA ALA A 24 -4.58 1.47 2.67
C ALA A 24 -6.06 1.39 2.24
N THR A 25 -6.32 1.21 0.94
CA THR A 25 -7.67 1.04 0.41
C THR A 25 -8.34 -0.20 0.98
N ASN A 26 -7.63 -1.34 1.00
CA ASN A 26 -8.16 -2.57 1.59
C ASN A 26 -8.43 -2.43 3.09
N ASN A 27 -7.54 -1.77 3.81
CA ASN A 27 -7.72 -1.51 5.24
C ASN A 27 -8.96 -0.65 5.49
N LEU A 28 -9.14 0.43 4.75
CA LEU A 28 -10.31 1.29 4.87
C LEU A 28 -11.61 0.57 4.52
N ALA A 29 -11.60 -0.20 3.44
CA ALA A 29 -12.77 -0.95 2.99
C ALA A 29 -13.22 -2.01 4.01
N ASN A 30 -12.30 -2.55 4.80
CA ASN A 30 -12.55 -3.61 5.76
C ASN A 30 -12.52 -3.15 7.23
N ALA A 31 -12.35 -1.85 7.49
CA ALA A 31 -12.19 -1.31 8.84
C ALA A 31 -13.39 -1.60 9.76
N ASP A 32 -14.59 -1.61 9.20
CA ASP A 32 -15.85 -1.85 9.94
C ASP A 32 -16.45 -3.23 9.68
N ASN A 33 -15.70 -4.14 9.07
CA ASN A 33 -16.15 -5.50 8.84
C ASN A 33 -16.06 -6.32 10.13
N SER A 34 -17.20 -6.71 10.65
CA SER A 34 -17.29 -7.58 11.82
C SER A 34 -16.97 -9.03 11.49
N ALA A 35 -16.60 -9.80 12.50
CA ALA A 35 -16.35 -11.23 12.38
C ALA A 35 -16.88 -12.00 13.61
N PRO A 36 -17.34 -13.24 13.42
CA PRO A 36 -17.87 -14.05 14.52
C PRO A 36 -16.78 -14.61 15.44
N ASP A 37 -15.54 -14.68 14.97
CA ASP A 37 -14.41 -15.22 15.72
C ASP A 37 -13.10 -14.47 15.41
N ASN A 38 -12.08 -14.73 16.21
CA ASN A 38 -10.77 -14.07 16.04
C ASN A 38 -10.07 -14.47 14.74
N ALA A 39 -10.30 -15.68 14.24
CA ALA A 39 -9.62 -16.18 13.04
C ALA A 39 -10.16 -15.54 11.76
N SER A 40 -11.44 -15.10 11.77
CA SER A 40 -12.14 -14.51 10.64
C SER A 40 -11.98 -12.99 10.55
N VAL A 41 -11.41 -12.34 11.58
CA VAL A 41 -11.19 -10.89 11.57
C VAL A 41 -10.18 -10.50 10.49
N TYR A 42 -10.54 -9.48 9.70
CA TYR A 42 -9.62 -8.90 8.74
C TYR A 42 -8.34 -8.40 9.45
N GLN A 43 -7.19 -8.72 8.90
CA GLN A 43 -5.92 -8.25 9.42
C GLN A 43 -5.43 -7.04 8.60
N ARG A 44 -5.04 -5.98 9.30
CA ARG A 44 -4.49 -4.79 8.68
C ARG A 44 -3.30 -5.16 7.79
N GLN A 45 -3.29 -4.68 6.57
CA GLN A 45 -2.19 -4.83 5.65
C GLN A 45 -1.19 -3.68 5.81
N MET A 46 0.08 -4.01 5.74
CA MET A 46 1.19 -3.06 5.74
C MET A 46 2.15 -3.42 4.61
N VAL A 47 2.74 -2.42 3.99
CA VAL A 47 3.75 -2.62 2.95
C VAL A 47 5.13 -2.46 3.55
N LYS A 48 5.96 -3.49 3.39
CA LYS A 48 7.39 -3.44 3.69
C LYS A 48 8.15 -3.09 2.42
N LEU A 49 9.00 -2.08 2.50
CA LEU A 49 9.89 -1.68 1.43
C LEU A 49 11.29 -2.20 1.75
N GLN A 50 11.91 -2.81 0.75
CA GLN A 50 13.28 -3.30 0.84
C GLN A 50 14.07 -2.77 -0.36
N GLU A 51 15.24 -2.25 -0.09
CA GLU A 51 16.16 -1.84 -1.13
C GLU A 51 16.65 -3.06 -1.91
N ASN A 52 16.63 -2.97 -3.22
CA ASN A 52 17.19 -4.00 -4.09
C ASN A 52 18.71 -3.92 -4.09
N ALA A 53 19.36 -5.05 -4.37
CA ALA A 53 20.81 -5.11 -4.49
C ALA A 53 21.33 -4.09 -5.51
N GLU A 54 22.51 -3.53 -5.24
CA GLU A 54 23.20 -2.58 -6.15
C GLU A 54 22.44 -1.27 -6.43
N GLY A 55 21.56 -0.86 -5.53
CA GLY A 55 20.83 0.40 -5.69
C GLY A 55 19.83 0.43 -6.84
N GLN A 56 19.33 -0.73 -7.26
CA GLN A 56 18.38 -0.88 -8.38
C GLN A 56 16.91 -0.64 -7.97
N GLY A 57 16.67 0.28 -7.06
CA GLY A 57 15.32 0.62 -6.63
C GLY A 57 14.87 -0.17 -5.41
N VAL A 58 13.56 -0.31 -5.25
CA VAL A 58 12.93 -0.94 -4.08
C VAL A 58 11.97 -2.05 -4.48
N SER A 59 11.84 -3.03 -3.60
CA SER A 59 10.81 -4.05 -3.66
C SER A 59 9.76 -3.79 -2.58
N ALA A 60 8.50 -3.92 -2.92
CA ALA A 60 7.38 -3.79 -2.00
C ALA A 60 6.76 -5.16 -1.72
N THR A 61 6.60 -5.50 -0.46
CA THR A 61 5.91 -6.72 -0.03
C THR A 61 4.78 -6.35 0.92
N THR A 62 3.58 -6.79 0.61
CA THR A 62 2.42 -6.62 1.49
C THR A 62 2.41 -7.72 2.53
N VAL A 63 2.32 -7.34 3.80
CA VAL A 63 2.26 -8.26 4.94
C VAL A 63 1.05 -7.94 5.80
N ASN A 64 0.51 -8.96 6.47
CA ASN A 64 -0.55 -8.78 7.43
C ASN A 64 0.05 -8.47 8.81
N VAL A 65 -0.52 -7.47 9.48
CA VAL A 65 -0.16 -7.14 10.86
C VAL A 65 -1.00 -8.01 11.79
N VAL A 66 -0.35 -8.90 12.51
CA VAL A 66 -1.00 -9.77 13.49
C VAL A 66 -1.15 -9.01 14.80
N GLY A 67 -2.39 -8.93 15.31
CA GLY A 67 -2.68 -8.30 16.57
C GLY A 67 -4.09 -8.65 17.06
N PRO A 68 -4.42 -8.27 18.32
CA PRO A 68 -5.74 -8.52 18.86
C PRO A 68 -6.79 -7.69 18.13
N PRO A 69 -8.00 -8.23 17.89
CA PRO A 69 -9.09 -7.48 17.30
C PRO A 69 -9.64 -6.44 18.29
N ARG A 70 -10.30 -5.41 17.75
CA ARG A 70 -11.13 -4.50 18.54
C ARG A 70 -12.43 -5.21 18.90
N ILE A 71 -12.79 -5.20 20.16
CA ILE A 71 -13.98 -5.92 20.67
C ILE A 71 -14.99 -4.88 21.15
N GLU A 72 -16.23 -5.01 20.67
CA GLU A 72 -17.36 -4.17 21.08
C GLU A 72 -18.50 -5.04 21.62
N PHE A 73 -19.18 -4.54 22.65
CA PHE A 73 -20.38 -5.20 23.20
C PHE A 73 -21.60 -4.78 22.37
N ASN A 74 -22.14 -5.71 21.62
CA ASN A 74 -23.39 -5.53 20.86
C ASN A 74 -24.12 -6.87 20.71
N PRO A 75 -24.93 -7.27 21.72
CA PRO A 75 -25.60 -8.58 21.71
C PRO A 75 -26.59 -8.78 20.57
N GLY A 76 -27.12 -7.71 20.01
CA GLY A 76 -28.06 -7.75 18.89
C GLY A 76 -27.40 -7.91 17.51
N HIS A 77 -26.08 -7.92 17.44
CA HIS A 77 -25.37 -8.02 16.18
C HIS A 77 -25.33 -9.48 15.68
N PRO A 78 -25.47 -9.73 14.35
CA PRO A 78 -25.42 -11.08 13.79
C PRO A 78 -24.11 -11.85 14.09
N ASP A 79 -22.99 -11.14 14.22
CA ASP A 79 -21.69 -11.71 14.51
C ASP A 79 -21.32 -11.69 16.00
N ALA A 80 -22.28 -11.39 16.88
CA ALA A 80 -22.06 -11.44 18.32
C ALA A 80 -21.83 -12.89 18.80
N ASP A 81 -20.85 -13.07 19.68
CA ASP A 81 -20.60 -14.34 20.34
C ASP A 81 -21.60 -14.61 21.49
N GLU A 82 -21.38 -15.69 22.22
CA GLU A 82 -22.23 -16.10 23.36
C GLU A 82 -22.31 -15.04 24.47
N TYR A 83 -21.28 -14.18 24.55
CA TYR A 83 -21.17 -13.10 25.55
C TYR A 83 -21.64 -11.75 25.00
N GLY A 84 -22.14 -11.69 23.77
CA GLY A 84 -22.57 -10.47 23.10
C GLY A 84 -21.43 -9.61 22.57
N MET A 85 -20.25 -10.17 22.40
CA MET A 85 -19.09 -9.46 21.89
C MET A 85 -18.95 -9.63 20.38
N VAL A 86 -18.67 -8.52 19.71
CA VAL A 86 -18.41 -8.46 18.26
C VAL A 86 -16.97 -8.03 18.03
N ARG A 87 -16.32 -8.68 17.07
CA ARG A 87 -14.92 -8.43 16.75
C ARG A 87 -14.81 -7.64 15.47
N PHE A 88 -13.94 -6.62 15.49
CA PHE A 88 -13.60 -5.78 14.35
C PHE A 88 -12.08 -5.72 14.17
N PRO A 89 -11.58 -5.39 12.98
CA PRO A 89 -10.16 -5.12 12.79
C PRO A 89 -9.72 -3.92 13.62
N GLU A 90 -8.51 -3.99 14.15
CA GLU A 90 -7.87 -2.84 14.81
C GLU A 90 -7.27 -1.93 13.74
N ILE A 91 -8.07 -1.06 13.17
CA ILE A 91 -7.71 -0.13 12.10
C ILE A 91 -8.16 1.27 12.48
N ASP A 92 -7.21 2.21 12.52
CA ASP A 92 -7.51 3.62 12.65
C ASP A 92 -7.78 4.21 11.26
N THR A 93 -9.02 4.56 11.01
CA THR A 93 -9.46 5.10 9.71
C THR A 93 -8.78 6.42 9.35
N VAL A 94 -8.48 7.27 10.33
CA VAL A 94 -7.78 8.54 10.09
C VAL A 94 -6.33 8.29 9.67
N GLU A 95 -5.66 7.36 10.33
CA GLU A 95 -4.30 6.95 9.96
C GLU A 95 -4.26 6.37 8.55
N GLU A 96 -5.18 5.47 8.22
CA GLU A 96 -5.25 4.86 6.88
C GLU A 96 -5.61 5.88 5.79
N MET A 97 -6.48 6.84 6.07
CA MET A 97 -6.78 7.93 5.14
C MET A 97 -5.56 8.81 4.90
N THR A 98 -4.79 9.11 5.93
CA THR A 98 -3.53 9.85 5.83
C THR A 98 -2.52 9.10 4.97
N GLU A 99 -2.37 7.80 5.20
CA GLU A 99 -1.51 6.93 4.40
C GLU A 99 -1.97 6.84 2.94
N LEU A 100 -3.27 6.74 2.71
CA LEU A 100 -3.86 6.74 1.37
C LEU A 100 -3.53 8.02 0.60
N MET A 101 -3.70 9.17 1.25
CA MET A 101 -3.38 10.47 0.65
C MET A 101 -1.89 10.62 0.35
N ALA A 102 -1.02 10.18 1.27
CA ALA A 102 0.43 10.21 1.10
C ALA A 102 0.88 9.30 -0.06
N ALA A 103 0.36 8.08 -0.11
CA ALA A 103 0.67 7.11 -1.16
C ALA A 103 0.15 7.57 -2.54
N ARG A 104 -1.05 8.16 -2.59
CA ARG A 104 -1.59 8.76 -3.81
C ARG A 104 -0.70 9.88 -4.34
N ARG A 105 -0.28 10.79 -3.47
CA ARG A 105 0.62 11.89 -3.86
C ARG A 105 1.95 11.36 -4.36
N ALA A 106 2.53 10.37 -3.67
CA ALA A 106 3.78 9.73 -4.09
C ALA A 106 3.62 9.04 -5.46
N TYR A 107 2.50 8.38 -5.70
CA TYR A 107 2.20 7.74 -6.98
C TYR A 107 2.06 8.77 -8.12
N GLU A 108 1.31 9.83 -7.92
CA GLU A 108 1.12 10.92 -8.90
C GLU A 108 2.46 11.59 -9.25
N THR A 109 3.28 11.90 -8.24
CA THR A 109 4.63 12.45 -8.42
C THR A 109 5.54 11.47 -9.15
N GLY A 110 5.46 10.20 -8.82
CA GLY A 110 6.23 9.13 -9.48
C GLY A 110 5.90 9.00 -10.97
N ILE A 111 4.63 9.08 -11.34
CA ILE A 111 4.19 9.09 -12.75
C ILE A 111 4.79 10.29 -13.48
N ALA A 112 4.72 11.47 -12.90
CA ALA A 112 5.29 12.68 -13.51
C ALA A 112 6.80 12.55 -13.71
N THR A 113 7.52 12.07 -12.72
CA THR A 113 8.97 11.84 -12.76
C THR A 113 9.33 10.79 -13.81
N TYR A 114 8.62 9.70 -13.89
CA TYR A 114 8.84 8.64 -14.87
C TYR A 114 8.66 9.16 -16.31
N ASN A 115 7.58 9.90 -16.55
CA ASN A 115 7.27 10.47 -17.85
C ASN A 115 8.34 11.48 -18.28
N GLU A 116 8.81 12.33 -17.37
CA GLU A 116 9.89 13.29 -17.64
C GLU A 116 11.20 12.57 -17.97
N GLY A 117 11.56 11.55 -17.20
CA GLY A 117 12.75 10.73 -17.46
C GLY A 117 12.69 10.06 -18.83
N ARG A 118 11.53 9.54 -19.22
CA ARG A 118 11.31 8.95 -20.54
C ARG A 118 11.42 10.00 -21.66
N HIS A 119 10.89 11.18 -21.44
CA HIS A 119 11.00 12.29 -22.39
C HIS A 119 12.44 12.70 -22.61
N MET A 120 13.19 12.88 -21.54
CA MET A 120 14.63 13.20 -21.60
C MET A 120 15.42 12.11 -22.36
N PHE A 121 15.12 10.85 -22.10
CA PHE A 121 15.75 9.73 -22.79
C PHE A 121 15.49 9.77 -24.30
N ASN A 122 14.25 10.00 -24.72
CA ASN A 122 13.89 10.13 -26.12
C ASN A 122 14.61 11.30 -26.80
N LYS A 123 14.70 12.45 -26.12
CA LYS A 123 15.44 13.62 -26.62
C LYS A 123 16.93 13.32 -26.82
N THR A 124 17.54 12.58 -25.89
CA THR A 124 18.94 12.17 -26.00
C THR A 124 19.16 11.26 -27.20
N LEU A 125 18.22 10.35 -27.48
CA LEU A 125 18.28 9.49 -28.67
C LEU A 125 18.14 10.29 -29.97
N GLU A 126 17.32 11.33 -30.01
CA GLU A 126 17.16 12.20 -31.17
C GLU A 126 18.48 12.94 -31.48
N ILE A 127 19.12 13.49 -30.46
CA ILE A 127 20.42 14.18 -30.59
C ILE A 127 21.51 13.22 -31.07
N GLY A 128 21.49 11.98 -30.63
CA GLY A 128 22.47 10.96 -31.02
C GLY A 128 22.32 10.43 -32.45
N LYS A 129 21.23 10.79 -33.16
CA LYS A 129 21.00 10.42 -34.56
C LYS A 129 21.49 11.45 -35.57
N GLU A 130 21.86 12.65 -35.12
CA GLU A 130 22.46 13.69 -35.95
C GLU A 130 23.98 13.54 -35.96
#